data_2012ce030e1b3428f2ea696bd77c3f6f
#
_entry.id   2012ce030e1b3428f2ea696bd77c3f6f
#
_cell.length_a   1.000
_cell.length_b   1.000
_cell.length_c   1.000
_cell.angle_alpha   90.00
_cell.angle_beta   90.00
_cell.angle_gamma   90.00
#
_symmetry.space_group_name_H-M   'P 1'
#
loop_
_entity.id
_entity.type
_entity.pdbx_description
1 polymer ?
#
loop_
_entity_poly.entity_id
_entity_poly.type
_entity_poly.pdbx_seq_one_letter_code
_entity_poly.pdbx_strand_id
1 'polypeptide(L)'
;MNERMKLPVSAQLFLIEGDEILLLRRYNTGYEDGKYSVVAGHINGNESVAEAMIREAKEEADITIAKEDLQTIHVMHRKKIRGEYIDYFFFCNNWTGEIRNAEPNKCDDLRWFNINNLPKNM
;
A
#
# COMPACT_ATOMS: atom_id res chain seq x y z
N MET A 1 -7.66 30.03 20.56
CA MET A 1 -8.07 28.66 20.18
C MET A 1 -6.94 27.98 19.40
N ASN A 2 -6.56 26.81 19.82
CA ASN A 2 -5.49 26.08 19.16
C ASN A 2 -5.98 25.39 17.92
N GLU A 3 -5.18 25.46 16.85
CA GLU A 3 -5.46 24.69 15.67
C GLU A 3 -5.15 23.22 15.92
N ARG A 4 -5.99 22.34 15.36
CA ARG A 4 -5.73 20.91 15.41
C ARG A 4 -4.69 20.54 14.38
N MET A 5 -3.76 19.70 14.78
CA MET A 5 -2.77 19.17 13.88
C MET A 5 -3.44 18.24 12.85
N LYS A 6 -3.03 18.39 11.60
CA LYS A 6 -3.51 17.55 10.50
C LYS A 6 -2.35 16.73 9.99
N LEU A 7 -2.56 15.43 9.87
CA LEU A 7 -1.52 14.51 9.42
C LEU A 7 -1.96 13.74 8.18
N PRO A 8 -1.09 13.57 7.18
CA PRO A 8 -1.36 12.62 6.13
C PRO A 8 -1.39 11.20 6.70
N VAL A 9 -2.32 10.41 6.21
CA VAL A 9 -2.48 9.02 6.62
C VAL A 9 -2.30 8.14 5.41
N SER A 10 -1.42 7.14 5.51
CA SER A 10 -1.20 6.17 4.45
C SER A 10 -1.77 4.81 4.83
N ALA A 11 -2.14 4.05 3.81
CA ALA A 11 -2.56 2.68 3.93
C ALA A 11 -1.59 1.80 3.14
N GLN A 12 -1.06 0.77 3.79
CA GLN A 12 -0.05 -0.14 3.23
C GLN A 12 -0.59 -1.56 3.28
N LEU A 13 -0.45 -2.32 2.22
CA LEU A 13 -1.06 -3.65 2.11
C LEU A 13 -0.02 -4.76 2.01
N PHE A 14 -0.02 -5.63 3.01
CA PHE A 14 0.69 -6.89 2.96
C PHE A 14 -0.25 -7.93 2.37
N LEU A 15 -0.24 -8.05 1.05
CA LEU A 15 -1.00 -9.06 0.33
C LEU A 15 -0.12 -10.30 0.24
N ILE A 16 -0.51 -11.35 0.96
CA ILE A 16 0.34 -12.52 1.13
C ILE A 16 -0.40 -13.77 0.69
N GLU A 17 0.30 -14.58 -0.08
CA GLU A 17 -0.19 -15.90 -0.50
C GLU A 17 0.93 -16.91 -0.25
N GLY A 18 0.71 -17.83 0.69
CA GLY A 18 1.75 -18.75 1.12
C GLY A 18 2.95 -18.00 1.69
N ASP A 19 4.12 -18.22 1.10
CA ASP A 19 5.36 -17.58 1.51
C ASP A 19 5.70 -16.35 0.66
N GLU A 20 4.74 -15.86 -0.13
CA GLU A 20 5.00 -14.76 -1.05
C GLU A 20 4.21 -13.52 -0.71
N ILE A 21 4.83 -12.38 -0.94
CA ILE A 21 4.22 -11.07 -0.78
C ILE A 21 4.24 -10.33 -2.13
N LEU A 22 3.15 -9.60 -2.41
CA LEU A 22 3.05 -8.82 -3.63
C LEU A 22 3.77 -7.49 -3.47
N LEU A 23 4.71 -7.22 -4.37
CA LEU A 23 5.43 -5.94 -4.40
C LEU A 23 5.35 -5.33 -5.79
N LEU A 24 5.40 -4.01 -5.81
CA LEU A 24 5.46 -3.23 -7.05
C LEU A 24 6.70 -2.34 -7.04
N ARG A 25 7.25 -2.09 -8.23
CA ARG A 25 8.37 -1.16 -8.37
C ARG A 25 7.87 0.18 -8.89
N ARG A 26 8.18 1.23 -8.16
CA ARG A 26 7.78 2.59 -8.53
C ARG A 26 8.50 3.04 -9.79
N TYR A 27 7.75 3.70 -10.67
CA TYR A 27 8.25 4.13 -11.97
C TYR A 27 7.62 5.47 -12.33
N ASN A 28 8.46 6.44 -12.69
CA ASN A 28 8.01 7.73 -13.22
C ASN A 28 7.03 8.48 -12.28
N THR A 29 7.22 8.34 -10.98
CA THR A 29 6.38 9.01 -9.97
C THR A 29 7.04 10.24 -9.37
N GLY A 30 8.36 10.35 -9.50
CA GLY A 30 9.13 11.43 -8.89
C GLY A 30 9.50 11.17 -7.44
N TYR A 31 9.13 10.00 -6.88
CA TYR A 31 9.45 9.66 -5.50
C TYR A 31 9.82 8.18 -5.39
N GLU A 32 11.04 7.92 -4.93
CA GLU A 32 11.54 6.56 -4.69
C GLU A 32 11.43 5.64 -5.91
N ASP A 33 11.55 6.21 -7.12
CA ASP A 33 11.47 5.44 -8.36
C ASP A 33 12.59 4.39 -8.42
N GLY A 34 12.26 3.22 -8.96
CA GLY A 34 13.16 2.08 -9.03
C GLY A 34 13.16 1.23 -7.77
N LYS A 35 12.42 1.63 -6.72
CA LYS A 35 12.32 0.86 -5.49
C LYS A 35 11.03 0.06 -5.45
N TYR A 36 11.11 -1.11 -4.83
CA TYR A 36 9.94 -1.95 -4.57
C TYR A 36 9.27 -1.55 -3.28
N SER A 37 7.96 -1.63 -3.27
CA SER A 37 7.15 -1.42 -2.08
C SER A 37 5.87 -2.25 -2.19
N VAL A 38 5.13 -2.32 -1.08
CA VAL A 38 3.80 -2.93 -1.11
C VAL A 38 2.81 -2.00 -1.80
N VAL A 39 1.64 -2.53 -2.15
CA VAL A 39 0.51 -1.71 -2.60
C VAL A 39 0.19 -0.71 -1.50
N ALA A 40 0.11 0.56 -1.83
CA ALA A 40 -0.03 1.61 -0.83
C ALA A 40 -0.58 2.90 -1.42
N GLY A 41 -1.12 3.75 -0.56
CA GLY A 41 -1.57 5.07 -0.95
C GLY A 41 -2.04 5.88 0.24
N HIS A 42 -2.35 7.14 -0.01
CA HIS A 42 -2.86 8.05 1.02
C HIS A 42 -4.38 8.04 1.05
N ILE A 43 -4.94 8.32 2.23
CA ILE A 43 -6.37 8.54 2.36
C ILE A 43 -6.74 9.83 1.62
N ASN A 44 -7.83 9.75 0.84
CA ASN A 44 -8.50 10.93 0.32
C ASN A 44 -9.63 11.31 1.28
N GLY A 45 -10.19 12.48 1.13
CA GLY A 45 -11.33 12.87 1.96
C GLY A 45 -12.53 11.95 1.76
N ASN A 46 -13.36 11.84 2.79
CA ASN A 46 -14.62 11.08 2.78
C ASN A 46 -14.48 9.57 2.63
N GLU A 47 -13.36 9.01 3.08
CA GLU A 47 -13.18 7.57 3.10
C GLU A 47 -12.46 7.15 4.38
N SER A 48 -12.76 5.95 4.86
CA SER A 48 -12.02 5.35 5.96
C SER A 48 -10.68 4.82 5.46
N VAL A 49 -9.78 4.49 6.37
CA VAL A 49 -8.48 3.91 5.99
C VAL A 49 -8.67 2.58 5.26
N ALA A 50 -9.62 1.76 5.71
CA ALA A 50 -9.94 0.50 5.05
C ALA A 50 -10.47 0.72 3.64
N GLU A 51 -11.36 1.70 3.46
CA GLU A 51 -11.88 2.06 2.14
C GLU A 51 -10.76 2.55 1.21
N ALA A 52 -9.84 3.33 1.73
CA ALA A 52 -8.68 3.79 0.97
C ALA A 52 -7.82 2.61 0.51
N MET A 53 -7.59 1.63 1.41
CA MET A 53 -6.80 0.46 1.05
C MET A 53 -7.46 -0.36 -0.05
N ILE A 54 -8.76 -0.55 0.05
CA ILE A 54 -9.55 -1.28 -0.98
C ILE A 54 -9.45 -0.55 -2.32
N ARG A 55 -9.58 0.76 -2.30
CA ARG A 55 -9.47 1.58 -3.51
C ARG A 55 -8.09 1.47 -4.14
N GLU A 56 -7.03 1.61 -3.35
CA GLU A 56 -5.66 1.53 -3.85
C GLU A 56 -5.34 0.15 -4.44
N ALA A 57 -5.81 -0.92 -3.81
CA ALA A 57 -5.63 -2.27 -4.33
C ALA A 57 -6.29 -2.44 -5.71
N LYS A 58 -7.45 -1.83 -5.89
CA LYS A 58 -8.15 -1.86 -7.18
C LYS A 58 -7.39 -1.04 -8.22
N GLU A 59 -6.94 0.16 -7.86
CA GLU A 59 -6.23 1.05 -8.77
C GLU A 59 -4.87 0.49 -9.21
N GLU A 60 -4.12 -0.11 -8.28
CA GLU A 60 -2.75 -0.53 -8.54
C GLU A 60 -2.62 -1.97 -9.03
N ALA A 61 -3.44 -2.89 -8.53
CA ALA A 61 -3.34 -4.32 -8.82
C ALA A 61 -4.58 -4.94 -9.45
N ASP A 62 -5.62 -4.15 -9.68
CA ASP A 62 -6.88 -4.57 -10.30
C ASP A 62 -7.59 -5.70 -9.55
N ILE A 63 -7.50 -5.70 -8.25
CA ILE A 63 -8.19 -6.70 -7.41
C ILE A 63 -9.24 -6.03 -6.55
N THR A 64 -10.25 -6.81 -6.15
CA THR A 64 -11.30 -6.38 -5.26
C THR A 64 -11.15 -7.10 -3.92
N ILE A 65 -11.02 -6.32 -2.85
CA ILE A 65 -10.91 -6.83 -1.49
C ILE A 65 -12.17 -6.47 -0.73
N ALA A 66 -12.79 -7.45 -0.09
CA ALA A 66 -13.90 -7.21 0.81
C ALA A 66 -13.36 -6.64 2.12
N LYS A 67 -14.11 -5.72 2.74
CA LYS A 67 -13.68 -5.05 3.96
C LYS A 67 -13.36 -6.04 5.08
N GLU A 68 -14.16 -7.10 5.19
CA GLU A 68 -13.97 -8.15 6.21
C GLU A 68 -12.69 -8.98 5.99
N ASP A 69 -12.10 -8.90 4.81
CA ASP A 69 -10.85 -9.61 4.50
C ASP A 69 -9.60 -8.77 4.76
N LEU A 70 -9.77 -7.53 5.19
CA LEU A 70 -8.66 -6.68 5.62
C LEU A 70 -8.47 -6.78 7.11
N GLN A 71 -7.26 -7.07 7.53
CA GLN A 71 -6.89 -7.10 8.94
C GLN A 71 -5.86 -6.01 9.21
N THR A 72 -6.16 -5.11 10.14
CA THR A 72 -5.18 -4.11 10.58
C THR A 72 -4.17 -4.82 11.47
N ILE A 73 -2.90 -4.80 11.08
CA ILE A 73 -1.85 -5.48 11.82
C ILE A 73 -0.91 -4.53 12.54
N HIS A 74 -0.88 -3.27 12.12
CA HIS A 74 0.02 -2.29 12.74
C HIS A 74 -0.41 -0.88 12.37
N VAL A 75 -0.23 0.05 13.31
CA VAL A 75 -0.40 1.48 13.07
C VAL A 75 0.82 2.17 13.63
N MET A 76 1.44 3.02 12.83
CA MET A 76 2.68 3.69 13.20
C MET A 76 2.55 5.19 13.03
N HIS A 77 3.01 5.94 14.03
CA HIS A 77 3.22 7.38 13.90
C HIS A 77 4.68 7.59 13.52
N ARG A 78 4.88 8.12 12.33
CA ARG A 78 6.22 8.28 11.77
C ARG A 78 6.56 9.76 11.68
N LYS A 79 7.66 10.16 12.31
CA LYS A 79 8.14 11.52 12.28
C LYS A 79 9.36 11.61 11.38
N LYS A 80 9.31 12.50 10.40
CA LYS A 80 10.42 12.82 9.51
C LYS A 80 10.82 14.28 9.70
N ILE A 81 11.95 14.68 9.12
CA ILE A 81 12.40 16.07 9.16
C ILE A 81 11.34 17.02 8.60
N ARG A 82 10.61 16.59 7.56
CA ARG A 82 9.61 17.41 6.87
C ARG A 82 8.19 16.97 7.14
N GLY A 83 7.87 16.60 8.36
CA GLY A 83 6.50 16.33 8.73
C GLY A 83 6.30 15.02 9.44
N GLU A 84 5.05 14.77 9.75
CA GLU A 84 4.62 13.61 10.50
C GLU A 84 3.56 12.88 9.70
N TYR A 85 3.51 11.58 9.87
CA TYR A 85 2.61 10.70 9.11
C TYR A 85 2.06 9.63 10.03
N ILE A 86 0.84 9.18 9.74
CA ILE A 86 0.28 7.98 10.34
C ILE A 86 0.20 6.94 9.25
N ASP A 87 0.80 5.78 9.48
CA ASP A 87 0.81 4.68 8.52
C ASP A 87 0.04 3.50 9.08
N TYR A 88 -0.99 3.05 8.35
CA TYR A 88 -1.74 1.85 8.65
C TYR A 88 -1.21 0.70 7.82
N PHE A 89 -1.00 -0.44 8.46
CA PHE A 89 -0.55 -1.66 7.78
C PHE A 89 -1.65 -2.69 7.86
N PHE A 90 -2.07 -3.18 6.70
CA PHE A 90 -3.11 -4.19 6.57
C PHE A 90 -2.53 -5.49 6.05
N PHE A 91 -3.13 -6.58 6.47
CA PHE A 91 -2.87 -7.91 5.94
C PHE A 91 -4.11 -8.39 5.21
N CYS A 92 -3.91 -9.06 4.07
CA CYS A 92 -4.98 -9.68 3.30
C CYS A 92 -4.45 -10.91 2.58
N ASN A 93 -5.19 -12.01 2.64
CA ASN A 93 -4.85 -13.23 1.91
C ASN A 93 -6.03 -13.77 1.10
N ASN A 94 -7.06 -12.96 0.93
CA ASN A 94 -8.25 -13.36 0.18
C ASN A 94 -8.78 -12.17 -0.61
N TRP A 95 -8.91 -12.33 -1.91
CA TRP A 95 -9.39 -11.27 -2.81
C TRP A 95 -10.07 -11.87 -4.02
N THR A 96 -10.72 -11.01 -4.82
CA THR A 96 -11.37 -11.40 -6.08
C THR A 96 -10.63 -10.73 -7.23
N GLY A 97 -10.48 -11.43 -8.32
CA GLY A 97 -9.83 -10.94 -9.52
C GLY A 97 -8.40 -11.44 -9.68
N GLU A 98 -7.85 -11.25 -10.85
CA GLU A 98 -6.46 -11.61 -11.15
C GLU A 98 -5.58 -10.39 -10.98
N ILE A 99 -4.47 -10.56 -10.26
CA ILE A 99 -3.50 -9.50 -10.05
C ILE A 99 -2.86 -9.11 -11.37
N ARG A 100 -2.90 -7.83 -11.69
CA ARG A 100 -2.21 -7.29 -12.85
C ARG A 100 -1.82 -5.83 -12.58
N ASN A 101 -0.80 -5.38 -13.26
CA ASN A 101 -0.36 -3.99 -13.16
C ASN A 101 -1.39 -3.09 -13.84
N ALA A 102 -2.20 -2.41 -13.05
CA ALA A 102 -3.26 -1.53 -13.55
C ALA A 102 -2.80 -0.10 -13.76
N GLU A 103 -1.56 0.23 -13.35
CA GLU A 103 -0.98 1.56 -13.51
C GLU A 103 0.43 1.47 -14.12
N PRO A 104 0.56 0.97 -15.37
CA PRO A 104 1.90 0.77 -15.96
C PRO A 104 2.69 2.06 -16.16
N ASN A 105 2.04 3.21 -16.12
CA ASN A 105 2.72 4.50 -16.17
C ASN A 105 3.37 4.90 -14.84
N LYS A 106 3.05 4.22 -13.76
CA LYS A 106 3.59 4.50 -12.41
C LYS A 106 4.27 3.29 -11.77
N CYS A 107 4.16 2.13 -12.39
CA CYS A 107 4.68 0.88 -11.90
C CYS A 107 5.20 0.08 -13.09
N ASP A 108 6.47 -0.28 -13.08
CA ASP A 108 7.06 -1.03 -14.19
C ASP A 108 7.31 -2.50 -13.86
N ASP A 109 6.98 -2.94 -12.64
CA ASP A 109 7.05 -4.34 -12.25
C ASP A 109 6.09 -4.58 -11.08
N LEU A 110 5.25 -5.59 -11.19
CA LEU A 110 4.33 -6.01 -10.14
C LEU A 110 4.38 -7.52 -10.10
N ARG A 111 4.90 -8.09 -9.01
CA ARG A 111 5.04 -9.53 -8.90
C ARG A 111 5.18 -10.00 -7.46
N TRP A 112 5.09 -11.29 -7.28
CA TRP A 112 5.27 -11.96 -6.01
C TRP A 112 6.73 -12.18 -5.71
N PHE A 113 7.10 -11.95 -4.46
CA PHE A 113 8.44 -12.24 -3.94
C PHE A 113 8.33 -13.15 -2.74
N ASN A 114 9.26 -14.09 -2.62
CA ASN A 114 9.35 -14.90 -1.42
C ASN A 114 9.73 -13.99 -0.24
N ILE A 115 9.05 -14.14 0.89
CA ILE A 115 9.26 -13.30 2.06
C ILE A 115 10.70 -13.41 2.58
N ASN A 116 11.33 -14.55 2.36
CA ASN A 116 12.70 -14.80 2.80
C ASN A 116 13.75 -14.36 1.77
N ASN A 117 13.32 -13.81 0.64
CA ASN A 117 14.22 -13.39 -0.43
C ASN A 117 13.69 -12.14 -1.10
N LEU A 118 13.55 -11.07 -0.31
CA LEU A 118 13.03 -9.80 -0.80
C LEU A 118 14.06 -9.10 -1.70
N PRO A 119 13.61 -8.23 -2.63
CA PRO A 119 14.53 -7.46 -3.44
C PRO A 119 15.37 -6.52 -2.59
N LYS A 120 16.59 -6.24 -3.03
CA LYS A 120 17.51 -5.35 -2.29
C LYS A 120 17.09 -3.90 -2.36
N ASN A 121 16.38 -3.53 -3.40
CA ASN A 121 15.99 -2.14 -3.66
C ASN A 121 14.58 -1.84 -3.16
N MET A 122 14.34 -2.13 -1.91
CA MET A 122 13.08 -1.76 -1.24
C MET A 122 13.14 -0.40 -0.60
#